data_07fb021e75aa6a64fdc154348c40d6db
#
_entry.id   07fb021e75aa6a64fdc154348c40d6db
#
_cell.length_a   1.000
_cell.length_b   1.000
_cell.length_c   1.000
_cell.angle_alpha   90.00
_cell.angle_beta   90.00
_cell.angle_gamma   90.00
#
_symmetry.space_group_name_H-M   'P 1'
#
loop_
_entity.id
_entity.type
_entity.pdbx_description
1 polymer ?
#
loop_
_entity_poly.entity_id
_entity_poly.type
_entity_poly.pdbx_seq_one_letter_code
_entity_poly.pdbx_strand_id
1 'polypeptide(L)'
;LMNREEILSLLGECERKKQVAKARLLKALSEQETIPYEWITGKLGVSAATVNSIVKVGAAKLVSSESYRNPVKVQAEETTHNTLSSEQQTIVTEVLTDFDAGRRQTYLIHGITGSGKTEVYMQLIGEMIKRGRQAIVLIPEIALTYQTLLRFYQRFGDRVSVMNSTLSPGEKYDQCERAKAGEIDVIIGPRSALFTPFPNLGLIVMDEEQENSYKSESTPKYHARETAMEVAKLYKASVVLGSATPSLEAYYRAGKGEYRLFHLTKRLTGGELPTVHTVDLRQELKEGNRSIFSRKLQELMTDRLSKGQQTILFLNRRGYAGFVSCRACGEVMKCPHCDVSLSEHKGGRLICHYCGYTQPLPKLCPKCGSKYILGFKAGTQQIEDKLKELYPGVRTLRMDADTTRTKDSYEKILSAFSNGEADVLIGTQMIVKGHDFPKVTLVGILAADLSLNASDYRAGERTFQLLTQAVGRAGRGVLPGEAVIQTYQPDHYAITCAAAQDYKSFYEEEILYRELSGYPP
;
A
#
# COMPACT_ATOMS: atom_id res chain seq x y z
N LEU A 1 -18.09 -8.21 33.62
CA LEU A 1 -17.93 -7.64 32.29
C LEU A 1 -19.27 -7.64 31.58
N MET A 2 -19.52 -6.61 30.76
CA MET A 2 -20.67 -6.53 29.86
C MET A 2 -20.61 -7.65 28.81
N ASN A 3 -21.76 -8.18 28.43
CA ASN A 3 -21.85 -9.11 27.32
C ASN A 3 -21.79 -8.36 25.98
N ARG A 4 -21.70 -9.08 24.84
CA ARG A 4 -21.54 -8.50 23.50
C ARG A 4 -22.71 -7.57 23.11
N GLU A 5 -23.93 -7.91 23.50
CA GLU A 5 -25.11 -7.09 23.19
C GLU A 5 -25.09 -5.76 23.96
N GLU A 6 -24.69 -5.81 25.22
CA GLU A 6 -24.51 -4.61 26.05
C GLU A 6 -23.41 -3.69 25.52
N ILE A 7 -22.29 -4.26 25.03
CA ILE A 7 -21.21 -3.50 24.38
C ILE A 7 -21.71 -2.84 23.10
N LEU A 8 -22.49 -3.53 22.28
CA LEU A 8 -23.07 -2.98 21.05
C LEU A 8 -24.09 -1.87 21.36
N SER A 9 -24.89 -2.01 22.40
CA SER A 9 -25.81 -0.97 22.86
C SER A 9 -25.07 0.28 23.31
N LEU A 10 -24.01 0.11 24.10
CA LEU A 10 -23.16 1.21 24.57
C LEU A 10 -22.38 1.88 23.40
N LEU A 11 -21.96 1.10 22.40
CA LEU A 11 -21.37 1.62 21.17
C LEU A 11 -22.34 2.56 20.45
N GLY A 12 -23.59 2.15 20.24
CA GLY A 12 -24.61 2.98 19.61
C GLY A 12 -24.92 4.29 20.39
N GLU A 13 -24.83 4.24 21.73
CA GLU A 13 -24.92 5.47 22.55
C GLU A 13 -23.71 6.41 22.37
N CYS A 14 -22.51 5.84 22.34
CA CYS A 14 -21.29 6.64 22.13
C CYS A 14 -21.23 7.28 20.75
N GLU A 15 -21.73 6.58 19.73
CA GLU A 15 -21.85 7.14 18.36
C GLU A 15 -22.84 8.30 18.30
N ARG A 16 -24.03 8.15 18.92
CA ARG A 16 -25.02 9.25 19.03
C ARG A 16 -24.48 10.46 19.76
N LYS A 17 -23.71 10.23 20.82
CA LYS A 17 -23.08 11.29 21.64
C LYS A 17 -21.77 11.83 21.02
N LYS A 18 -21.39 11.39 19.80
CA LYS A 18 -20.14 11.75 19.11
C LYS A 18 -18.86 11.49 19.93
N GLN A 19 -18.86 10.46 20.78
CA GLN A 19 -17.71 10.07 21.60
C GLN A 19 -16.80 9.11 20.79
N VAL A 20 -16.17 9.65 19.74
CA VAL A 20 -15.45 8.89 18.72
C VAL A 20 -14.42 7.92 19.27
N ALA A 21 -13.60 8.34 20.25
CA ALA A 21 -12.57 7.48 20.83
C ALA A 21 -13.16 6.31 21.63
N LYS A 22 -14.27 6.52 22.36
CA LYS A 22 -14.97 5.45 23.06
C LYS A 22 -15.64 4.47 22.10
N ALA A 23 -16.32 4.99 21.07
CA ALA A 23 -16.95 4.17 20.06
C ALA A 23 -15.93 3.28 19.34
N ARG A 24 -14.74 3.81 19.05
CA ARG A 24 -13.63 3.09 18.43
C ARG A 24 -13.18 1.89 19.27
N LEU A 25 -13.00 2.10 20.57
CA LEU A 25 -12.60 1.02 21.48
C LEU A 25 -13.71 -0.01 21.68
N LEU A 26 -14.97 0.44 21.84
CA LEU A 26 -16.12 -0.46 22.00
C LEU A 26 -16.35 -1.32 20.75
N LYS A 27 -16.17 -0.75 19.57
CA LYS A 27 -16.23 -1.49 18.30
C LYS A 27 -15.16 -2.58 18.26
N ALA A 28 -13.92 -2.23 18.57
CA ALA A 28 -12.85 -3.23 18.63
C ALA A 28 -13.13 -4.33 19.67
N LEU A 29 -13.67 -3.98 20.85
CA LEU A 29 -14.06 -4.95 21.88
C LEU A 29 -15.28 -5.80 21.51
N SER A 30 -16.16 -5.31 20.63
CA SER A 30 -17.26 -6.12 20.10
C SER A 30 -16.79 -7.18 19.10
N GLU A 31 -15.64 -6.94 18.48
CA GLU A 31 -15.01 -7.83 17.50
C GLU A 31 -14.00 -8.78 18.16
N GLN A 32 -13.47 -8.42 19.35
CA GLN A 32 -12.43 -9.18 20.06
C GLN A 32 -12.58 -9.11 21.58
N GLU A 33 -12.44 -10.26 22.23
CA GLU A 33 -12.49 -10.34 23.70
C GLU A 33 -11.27 -9.72 24.40
N THR A 34 -10.10 -9.75 23.76
CA THR A 34 -8.86 -9.25 24.35
C THR A 34 -8.07 -8.42 23.34
N ILE A 35 -7.69 -7.20 23.72
CA ILE A 35 -6.91 -6.28 22.89
C ILE A 35 -5.69 -5.80 23.70
N PRO A 36 -4.46 -5.89 23.15
CA PRO A 36 -3.28 -5.37 23.82
C PRO A 36 -3.39 -3.88 24.13
N TYR A 37 -3.03 -3.48 25.33
CA TYR A 37 -3.16 -2.08 25.78
C TYR A 37 -2.37 -1.10 24.90
N GLU A 38 -1.17 -1.51 24.47
CA GLU A 38 -0.34 -0.70 23.55
C GLU A 38 -1.00 -0.47 22.19
N TRP A 39 -1.83 -1.40 21.74
CA TRP A 39 -2.59 -1.27 20.50
C TRP A 39 -3.75 -0.31 20.64
N ILE A 40 -4.40 -0.32 21.83
CA ILE A 40 -5.48 0.62 22.12
C ILE A 40 -4.94 2.06 22.12
N THR A 41 -3.84 2.29 22.80
CA THR A 41 -3.28 3.65 22.93
C THR A 41 -2.51 4.09 21.69
N GLY A 42 -1.76 3.19 21.05
CA GLY A 42 -0.95 3.45 19.86
C GLY A 42 -1.80 3.41 18.58
N LYS A 43 -2.39 2.26 18.28
CA LYS A 43 -3.00 1.97 16.98
C LYS A 43 -4.44 2.44 16.85
N LEU A 44 -5.24 2.31 17.89
CA LEU A 44 -6.60 2.85 17.90
C LEU A 44 -6.64 4.34 18.28
N GLY A 45 -5.53 4.92 18.73
CA GLY A 45 -5.47 6.33 19.12
C GLY A 45 -6.38 6.68 20.30
N VAL A 46 -6.63 5.72 21.21
CA VAL A 46 -7.50 5.91 22.37
C VAL A 46 -6.66 6.24 23.58
N SER A 47 -6.96 7.36 24.27
CA SER A 47 -6.22 7.78 25.46
C SER A 47 -6.44 6.84 26.66
N ALA A 48 -5.44 6.74 27.55
CA ALA A 48 -5.54 6.02 28.81
C ALA A 48 -6.77 6.42 29.65
N ALA A 49 -7.10 7.74 29.64
CA ALA A 49 -8.30 8.24 30.34
C ALA A 49 -9.59 7.65 29.75
N THR A 50 -9.67 7.50 28.44
CA THR A 50 -10.82 6.88 27.75
C THR A 50 -10.91 5.39 28.07
N VAL A 51 -9.77 4.67 28.07
CA VAL A 51 -9.73 3.25 28.47
C VAL A 51 -10.25 3.10 29.90
N ASN A 52 -9.72 3.88 30.84
CA ASN A 52 -10.16 3.86 32.24
C ASN A 52 -11.66 4.15 32.39
N SER A 53 -12.22 5.04 31.55
CA SER A 53 -13.65 5.33 31.58
C SER A 53 -14.50 4.12 31.14
N ILE A 54 -14.03 3.33 30.16
CA ILE A 54 -14.70 2.12 29.68
C ILE A 54 -14.58 0.98 30.72
N VAL A 55 -13.42 0.89 31.38
CA VAL A 55 -13.21 -0.04 32.49
C VAL A 55 -14.15 0.25 33.66
N LYS A 56 -14.32 1.53 34.04
CA LYS A 56 -15.25 1.97 35.11
C LYS A 56 -16.71 1.63 34.81
N VAL A 57 -17.11 1.63 33.55
CA VAL A 57 -18.48 1.26 33.14
C VAL A 57 -18.66 -0.26 33.06
N GLY A 58 -17.59 -1.04 33.21
CA GLY A 58 -17.64 -2.49 33.19
C GLY A 58 -17.62 -3.11 31.79
N ALA A 59 -17.41 -2.31 30.74
CA ALA A 59 -17.36 -2.80 29.37
C ALA A 59 -16.00 -3.44 29.02
N ALA A 60 -14.96 -3.21 29.84
CA ALA A 60 -13.66 -3.85 29.72
C ALA A 60 -13.01 -4.04 31.09
N LYS A 61 -12.01 -4.93 31.16
CA LYS A 61 -11.17 -5.14 32.34
C LYS A 61 -9.70 -5.12 31.90
N LEU A 62 -8.87 -4.40 32.64
CA LEU A 62 -7.41 -4.49 32.45
C LEU A 62 -6.90 -5.73 33.18
N VAL A 63 -6.22 -6.60 32.44
CA VAL A 63 -5.62 -7.82 32.99
C VAL A 63 -4.11 -7.75 32.73
N SER A 64 -3.31 -7.88 33.79
CA SER A 64 -1.88 -8.13 33.65
C SER A 64 -1.66 -9.63 33.50
N SER A 65 -1.05 -10.06 32.42
CA SER A 65 -0.64 -11.45 32.24
C SER A 65 0.88 -11.55 32.22
N GLU A 66 1.42 -12.38 33.10
CA GLU A 66 2.82 -12.81 32.98
C GLU A 66 2.91 -13.82 31.84
N SER A 67 3.39 -13.42 30.70
CA SER A 67 3.79 -14.35 29.66
C SER A 67 4.65 -13.61 28.63
N TYR A 68 5.50 -14.36 27.94
CA TYR A 68 6.44 -13.91 26.90
C TYR A 68 6.00 -12.64 26.20
N ARG A 69 6.93 -11.74 25.92
CA ARG A 69 6.70 -10.47 25.21
C ARG A 69 6.11 -10.72 23.82
N ASN A 70 4.87 -11.20 23.82
CA ASN A 70 4.14 -11.31 22.56
C ASN A 70 3.55 -9.94 22.26
N PRO A 71 3.98 -9.25 21.19
CA PRO A 71 3.47 -7.93 20.84
C PRO A 71 1.97 -7.96 20.52
N VAL A 72 1.40 -9.14 20.38
CA VAL A 72 -0.01 -9.31 20.04
C VAL A 72 -0.59 -10.50 20.80
N LYS A 73 -1.38 -10.20 21.83
CA LYS A 73 -2.30 -11.17 22.42
C LYS A 73 -3.72 -10.82 22.01
N VAL A 74 -4.23 -11.59 21.08
CA VAL A 74 -5.63 -11.54 20.69
C VAL A 74 -6.18 -12.93 20.94
N GLN A 75 -7.09 -13.10 21.91
CA GLN A 75 -7.95 -14.27 21.91
C GLN A 75 -9.02 -13.99 20.84
N ALA A 76 -8.91 -14.67 19.72
CA ALA A 76 -9.86 -14.55 18.64
C ALA A 76 -10.78 -15.77 18.64
N GLU A 77 -12.08 -15.55 18.57
CA GLU A 77 -12.99 -16.60 18.11
C GLU A 77 -12.62 -16.95 16.67
N GLU A 78 -12.53 -18.24 16.38
CA GLU A 78 -12.29 -18.73 15.03
C GLU A 78 -13.36 -18.18 14.10
N THR A 79 -12.95 -17.32 13.18
CA THR A 79 -13.85 -16.84 12.13
C THR A 79 -14.08 -17.94 11.09
N THR A 80 -15.31 -18.07 10.64
CA THR A 80 -15.72 -18.99 9.58
C THR A 80 -14.91 -18.75 8.31
N HIS A 81 -14.49 -19.84 7.67
CA HIS A 81 -13.78 -19.80 6.39
C HIS A 81 -14.60 -19.09 5.32
N ASN A 82 -14.06 -18.08 4.69
CA ASN A 82 -14.67 -17.51 3.49
C ASN A 82 -14.68 -18.55 2.37
N THR A 83 -15.79 -18.66 1.66
CA THR A 83 -15.90 -19.53 0.50
C THR A 83 -15.00 -19.00 -0.62
N LEU A 84 -14.06 -19.81 -1.08
CA LEU A 84 -13.18 -19.44 -2.18
C LEU A 84 -13.93 -19.40 -3.51
N SER A 85 -13.56 -18.46 -4.37
CA SER A 85 -13.99 -18.48 -5.77
C SER A 85 -13.34 -19.66 -6.52
N SER A 86 -13.87 -20.00 -7.70
CA SER A 86 -13.30 -21.07 -8.53
C SER A 86 -11.82 -20.82 -8.88
N GLU A 87 -11.46 -19.58 -9.23
CA GLU A 87 -10.07 -19.19 -9.52
C GLU A 87 -9.17 -19.38 -8.29
N GLN A 88 -9.61 -18.95 -7.13
CA GLN A 88 -8.86 -19.10 -5.87
C GLN A 88 -8.71 -20.58 -5.48
N GLN A 89 -9.79 -21.37 -5.61
CA GLN A 89 -9.77 -22.80 -5.30
C GLN A 89 -8.80 -23.55 -6.22
N THR A 90 -8.76 -23.20 -7.51
CA THR A 90 -7.81 -23.77 -8.47
C THR A 90 -6.37 -23.54 -8.02
N ILE A 91 -6.03 -22.30 -7.66
CA ILE A 91 -4.67 -21.96 -7.19
C ILE A 91 -4.30 -22.79 -5.97
N VAL A 92 -5.17 -22.82 -4.96
CA VAL A 92 -4.92 -23.58 -3.72
C VAL A 92 -4.72 -25.06 -4.04
N THR A 93 -5.61 -25.66 -4.83
CA THR A 93 -5.54 -27.07 -5.18
C THR A 93 -4.25 -27.41 -5.92
N GLU A 94 -3.85 -26.60 -6.90
CA GLU A 94 -2.66 -26.88 -7.69
C GLU A 94 -1.37 -26.72 -6.89
N VAL A 95 -1.26 -25.68 -6.06
CA VAL A 95 -0.10 -25.48 -5.17
C VAL A 95 0.03 -26.64 -4.17
N LEU A 96 -1.07 -27.10 -3.59
CA LEU A 96 -1.06 -28.22 -2.66
C LEU A 96 -0.76 -29.55 -3.35
N THR A 97 -1.29 -29.79 -4.53
CA THR A 97 -0.99 -30.99 -5.34
C THR A 97 0.50 -31.05 -5.67
N ASP A 98 1.10 -29.95 -6.06
CA ASP A 98 2.54 -29.88 -6.30
C ASP A 98 3.33 -30.15 -5.01
N PHE A 99 2.88 -29.53 -3.90
CA PHE A 99 3.52 -29.72 -2.60
C PHE A 99 3.48 -31.18 -2.14
N ASP A 100 2.32 -31.83 -2.22
CA ASP A 100 2.13 -33.22 -1.81
C ASP A 100 2.88 -34.21 -2.74
N ALA A 101 3.04 -33.86 -4.02
CA ALA A 101 3.88 -34.60 -4.98
C ALA A 101 5.40 -34.35 -4.82
N GLY A 102 5.82 -33.60 -3.79
CA GLY A 102 7.24 -33.28 -3.56
C GLY A 102 7.82 -32.20 -4.48
N ARG A 103 7.02 -31.63 -5.38
CA ARG A 103 7.46 -30.53 -6.25
C ARG A 103 7.44 -29.21 -5.46
N ARG A 104 8.57 -28.52 -5.47
CA ARG A 104 8.75 -27.21 -4.82
C ARG A 104 9.09 -26.19 -5.88
N GLN A 105 8.27 -25.18 -6.00
CA GLN A 105 8.45 -24.16 -7.03
C GLN A 105 7.99 -22.78 -6.53
N THR A 106 8.24 -21.78 -7.34
CA THR A 106 7.77 -20.41 -7.12
C THR A 106 6.51 -20.17 -7.94
N TYR A 107 5.48 -19.67 -7.29
CA TYR A 107 4.20 -19.31 -7.89
C TYR A 107 4.06 -17.79 -7.91
N LEU A 108 3.60 -17.23 -9.02
CA LEU A 108 3.23 -15.82 -9.13
C LEU A 108 1.71 -15.71 -9.28
N ILE A 109 1.06 -15.07 -8.30
CA ILE A 109 -0.37 -14.79 -8.34
C ILE A 109 -0.55 -13.33 -8.79
N HIS A 110 -0.87 -13.14 -10.06
CA HIS A 110 -1.27 -11.86 -10.62
C HIS A 110 -2.77 -11.68 -10.43
N GLY A 111 -3.16 -10.89 -9.45
CA GLY A 111 -4.56 -10.68 -9.13
C GLY A 111 -4.90 -9.21 -8.95
N ILE A 112 -5.95 -8.75 -9.63
CA ILE A 112 -6.40 -7.35 -9.51
C ILE A 112 -6.64 -6.96 -8.04
N THR A 113 -6.66 -5.66 -7.78
CA THR A 113 -6.93 -5.14 -6.43
C THR A 113 -8.33 -5.57 -5.97
N GLY A 114 -8.42 -6.19 -4.78
CA GLY A 114 -9.67 -6.72 -4.25
C GLY A 114 -10.07 -8.11 -4.77
N SER A 115 -9.17 -8.82 -5.46
CA SER A 115 -9.41 -10.21 -5.92
C SER A 115 -9.29 -11.26 -4.83
N GLY A 116 -8.91 -10.88 -3.60
CA GLY A 116 -8.80 -11.80 -2.47
C GLY A 116 -7.53 -12.64 -2.44
N LYS A 117 -6.42 -12.15 -2.96
CA LYS A 117 -5.09 -12.80 -2.82
C LYS A 117 -4.79 -13.25 -1.40
N THR A 118 -5.09 -12.40 -0.42
CA THR A 118 -4.85 -12.70 1.00
C THR A 118 -5.61 -13.92 1.48
N GLU A 119 -6.84 -14.17 0.99
CA GLU A 119 -7.59 -15.37 1.35
C GLU A 119 -6.93 -16.64 0.79
N VAL A 120 -6.38 -16.57 -0.43
CA VAL A 120 -5.58 -17.67 -1.00
C VAL A 120 -4.37 -17.97 -0.11
N TYR A 121 -3.65 -16.92 0.35
CA TYR A 121 -2.51 -17.10 1.24
C TYR A 121 -2.93 -17.77 2.56
N MET A 122 -3.99 -17.28 3.19
CA MET A 122 -4.50 -17.83 4.45
C MET A 122 -4.91 -19.29 4.30
N GLN A 123 -5.54 -19.65 3.18
CA GLN A 123 -5.92 -21.02 2.93
C GLN A 123 -4.69 -21.93 2.73
N LEU A 124 -3.71 -21.49 1.95
CA LEU A 124 -2.45 -22.22 1.78
C LEU A 124 -1.71 -22.40 3.10
N ILE A 125 -1.62 -21.36 3.91
CA ILE A 125 -0.99 -21.41 5.24
C ILE A 125 -1.72 -22.42 6.14
N GLY A 126 -3.05 -22.37 6.21
CA GLY A 126 -3.83 -23.31 6.99
C GLY A 126 -3.59 -24.77 6.59
N GLU A 127 -3.51 -25.03 5.29
CA GLU A 127 -3.21 -26.34 4.77
C GLU A 127 -1.76 -26.79 5.05
N MET A 128 -0.80 -25.86 5.08
CA MET A 128 0.58 -26.15 5.48
C MET A 128 0.66 -26.50 6.98
N ILE A 129 -0.04 -25.76 7.83
CA ILE A 129 -0.11 -26.05 9.27
C ILE A 129 -0.69 -27.47 9.53
N LYS A 130 -1.76 -27.87 8.84
CA LYS A 130 -2.32 -29.21 8.94
C LYS A 130 -1.31 -30.31 8.56
N ARG A 131 -0.33 -29.99 7.70
CA ARG A 131 0.78 -30.87 7.29
C ARG A 131 1.99 -30.78 8.23
N GLY A 132 1.86 -30.11 9.38
CA GLY A 132 2.97 -29.88 10.33
C GLY A 132 4.06 -28.97 9.79
N ARG A 133 3.75 -28.10 8.83
CA ARG A 133 4.68 -27.16 8.22
C ARG A 133 4.39 -25.74 8.68
N GLN A 134 5.42 -24.91 8.69
CA GLN A 134 5.38 -23.51 9.12
C GLN A 134 5.45 -22.56 7.93
N ALA A 135 5.00 -21.32 8.11
CA ALA A 135 4.92 -20.34 7.05
C ALA A 135 5.52 -18.98 7.44
N ILE A 136 6.20 -18.35 6.49
CA ILE A 136 6.64 -16.96 6.57
C ILE A 136 5.78 -16.13 5.63
N VAL A 137 5.23 -15.02 6.13
CA VAL A 137 4.44 -14.08 5.35
C VAL A 137 5.16 -12.73 5.32
N LEU A 138 5.69 -12.38 4.17
CA LEU A 138 6.34 -11.10 3.96
C LEU A 138 5.31 -10.09 3.48
N ILE A 139 5.17 -9.01 4.25
CA ILE A 139 4.28 -7.89 3.94
C ILE A 139 5.12 -6.61 4.07
N PRO A 140 5.03 -5.66 3.11
CA PRO A 140 5.71 -4.37 3.24
C PRO A 140 5.35 -3.69 4.56
N GLU A 141 6.33 -3.07 5.25
CA GLU A 141 6.13 -2.52 6.60
C GLU A 141 4.96 -1.53 6.68
N ILE A 142 4.76 -0.74 5.62
CA ILE A 142 3.64 0.21 5.50
C ILE A 142 2.28 -0.52 5.37
N ALA A 143 2.24 -1.71 4.80
CA ALA A 143 1.02 -2.51 4.64
C ALA A 143 0.74 -3.44 5.83
N LEU A 144 1.69 -3.53 6.77
CA LEU A 144 1.57 -4.33 7.99
C LEU A 144 0.71 -3.59 9.02
N THR A 145 -0.58 -3.47 8.73
CA THR A 145 -1.53 -2.75 9.56
C THR A 145 -2.14 -3.65 10.62
N TYR A 146 -2.74 -3.02 11.64
CA TYR A 146 -3.53 -3.73 12.64
C TYR A 146 -4.58 -4.66 12.01
N GLN A 147 -5.34 -4.14 11.05
CA GLN A 147 -6.39 -4.92 10.37
C GLN A 147 -5.84 -6.14 9.64
N THR A 148 -4.68 -6.01 9.00
CA THR A 148 -4.03 -7.13 8.32
C THR A 148 -3.62 -8.19 9.34
N LEU A 149 -2.95 -7.78 10.42
CA LEU A 149 -2.55 -8.68 11.49
C LEU A 149 -3.74 -9.36 12.14
N LEU A 150 -4.79 -8.59 12.42
CA LEU A 150 -6.01 -9.07 13.02
C LEU A 150 -6.61 -10.26 12.26
N ARG A 151 -6.69 -10.16 10.92
CA ARG A 151 -7.19 -11.26 10.07
C ARG A 151 -6.41 -12.55 10.25
N PHE A 152 -5.07 -12.47 10.36
CA PHE A 152 -4.25 -13.65 10.62
C PHE A 152 -4.45 -14.21 12.02
N TYR A 153 -4.56 -13.35 13.04
CA TYR A 153 -4.83 -13.79 14.40
C TYR A 153 -6.20 -14.44 14.55
N GLN A 154 -7.23 -13.87 13.93
CA GLN A 154 -8.58 -14.46 13.89
C GLN A 154 -8.59 -15.84 13.23
N ARG A 155 -7.68 -16.09 12.29
CA ARG A 155 -7.61 -17.37 11.57
C ARG A 155 -6.76 -18.42 12.25
N PHE A 156 -5.65 -18.02 12.88
CA PHE A 156 -4.61 -18.93 13.36
C PHE A 156 -4.32 -18.80 14.85
N GLY A 157 -4.99 -17.89 15.57
CA GLY A 157 -4.85 -17.71 17.00
C GLY A 157 -3.44 -17.35 17.46
N ASP A 158 -3.05 -17.86 18.62
CA ASP A 158 -1.76 -17.60 19.27
C ASP A 158 -0.55 -18.21 18.54
N ARG A 159 -0.79 -19.02 17.51
CA ARG A 159 0.28 -19.63 16.69
C ARG A 159 0.82 -18.68 15.61
N VAL A 160 0.35 -17.42 15.60
CA VAL A 160 0.86 -16.33 14.76
C VAL A 160 1.76 -15.42 15.59
N SER A 161 2.84 -14.96 15.00
CA SER A 161 3.65 -13.88 15.55
C SER A 161 4.06 -12.86 14.50
N VAL A 162 4.62 -11.75 14.96
CA VAL A 162 5.04 -10.61 14.12
C VAL A 162 6.51 -10.30 14.32
N MET A 163 7.20 -10.03 13.22
CA MET A 163 8.57 -9.51 13.22
C MET A 163 8.58 -8.17 12.49
N ASN A 164 8.87 -7.07 13.19
CA ASN A 164 8.93 -5.75 12.58
C ASN A 164 10.05 -4.87 13.18
N SER A 165 10.24 -3.67 12.63
CA SER A 165 11.31 -2.74 13.07
C SER A 165 11.02 -2.14 14.45
N THR A 166 9.77 -2.10 14.88
CA THR A 166 9.36 -1.49 16.16
C THR A 166 9.62 -2.38 17.36
N LEU A 167 9.86 -3.68 17.15
CA LEU A 167 10.21 -4.62 18.21
C LEU A 167 11.63 -4.33 18.75
N SER A 168 11.75 -4.36 20.08
CA SER A 168 13.05 -4.33 20.74
C SER A 168 13.89 -5.58 20.38
N PRO A 169 15.21 -5.54 20.55
CA PRO A 169 16.06 -6.72 20.32
C PRO A 169 15.63 -7.95 21.14
N GLY A 170 15.19 -7.74 22.39
CA GLY A 170 14.70 -8.82 23.24
C GLY A 170 13.41 -9.45 22.72
N GLU A 171 12.45 -8.62 22.27
CA GLU A 171 11.21 -9.14 21.68
C GLU A 171 11.47 -9.92 20.39
N LYS A 172 12.41 -9.45 19.55
CA LYS A 172 12.83 -10.18 18.33
C LYS A 172 13.45 -11.53 18.68
N TYR A 173 14.31 -11.56 19.69
CA TYR A 173 14.90 -12.79 20.19
C TYR A 173 13.83 -13.78 20.68
N ASP A 174 12.88 -13.30 21.50
CA ASP A 174 11.78 -14.11 22.02
C ASP A 174 10.97 -14.75 20.87
N GLN A 175 10.67 -14.00 19.80
CA GLN A 175 9.95 -14.56 18.65
C GLN A 175 10.78 -15.61 17.90
N CYS A 176 12.10 -15.43 17.79
CA CYS A 176 12.99 -16.43 17.19
C CYS A 176 13.04 -17.72 18.00
N GLU A 177 13.12 -17.64 19.33
CA GLU A 177 13.11 -18.82 20.19
C GLU A 177 11.77 -19.56 20.16
N ARG A 178 10.64 -18.83 20.18
CA ARG A 178 9.31 -19.41 20.00
C ARG A 178 9.16 -20.13 18.65
N ALA A 179 9.74 -19.55 17.59
CA ALA A 179 9.72 -20.18 16.26
C ALA A 179 10.54 -21.50 16.25
N LYS A 180 11.73 -21.51 16.85
CA LYS A 180 12.55 -22.72 16.98
C LYS A 180 11.87 -23.80 17.80
N ALA A 181 11.20 -23.41 18.90
CA ALA A 181 10.48 -24.32 19.77
C ALA A 181 9.18 -24.89 19.14
N GLY A 182 8.74 -24.36 17.98
CA GLY A 182 7.49 -24.76 17.35
C GLY A 182 6.24 -24.23 18.06
N GLU A 183 6.39 -23.18 18.88
CA GLU A 183 5.25 -22.54 19.56
C GLU A 183 4.43 -21.69 18.61
N ILE A 184 5.03 -21.24 17.49
CA ILE A 184 4.36 -20.50 16.43
C ILE A 184 4.51 -21.20 15.08
N ASP A 185 3.47 -21.13 14.27
CA ASP A 185 3.43 -21.70 12.91
C ASP A 185 3.59 -20.64 11.84
N VAL A 186 3.24 -19.40 12.14
CA VAL A 186 3.22 -18.30 11.18
C VAL A 186 3.96 -17.10 11.74
N ILE A 187 4.90 -16.58 10.98
CA ILE A 187 5.52 -15.27 11.23
C ILE A 187 5.15 -14.29 10.13
N ILE A 188 4.72 -13.08 10.53
CA ILE A 188 4.35 -12.02 9.61
C ILE A 188 5.30 -10.84 9.81
N GLY A 189 5.80 -10.28 8.74
CA GLY A 189 6.64 -9.09 8.85
C GLY A 189 7.22 -8.61 7.53
N PRO A 190 8.03 -7.53 7.57
CA PRO A 190 8.77 -7.06 6.42
C PRO A 190 9.90 -8.04 6.06
N ARG A 191 10.75 -7.66 5.13
CA ARG A 191 11.85 -8.50 4.62
C ARG A 191 12.70 -9.20 5.72
N SER A 192 12.81 -8.63 6.92
CA SER A 192 13.56 -9.22 8.04
C SER A 192 12.92 -10.46 8.62
N ALA A 193 11.60 -10.64 8.47
CA ALA A 193 10.90 -11.84 8.93
C ALA A 193 11.34 -13.10 8.18
N LEU A 194 11.95 -12.95 7.00
CA LEU A 194 12.49 -14.06 6.21
C LEU A 194 13.56 -14.88 6.97
N PHE A 195 14.25 -14.28 7.92
CA PHE A 195 15.31 -14.94 8.69
C PHE A 195 14.79 -15.59 10.00
N THR A 196 13.49 -15.76 10.16
CA THR A 196 12.92 -16.50 11.30
C THR A 196 13.32 -17.97 11.21
N PRO A 197 13.92 -18.52 12.28
CA PRO A 197 14.53 -19.85 12.26
C PRO A 197 13.49 -20.98 12.47
N PHE A 198 12.58 -21.14 11.53
CA PHE A 198 11.61 -22.22 11.54
C PHE A 198 12.25 -23.58 11.20
N PRO A 199 12.09 -24.62 12.02
CA PRO A 199 12.64 -25.94 11.73
C PRO A 199 11.91 -26.66 10.58
N ASN A 200 10.61 -26.43 10.41
CA ASN A 200 9.75 -27.12 9.44
C ASN A 200 9.10 -26.16 8.44
N LEU A 201 9.84 -25.18 7.93
CA LEU A 201 9.32 -24.24 6.95
C LEU A 201 8.80 -24.95 5.70
N GLY A 202 7.55 -24.65 5.29
CA GLY A 202 6.90 -25.23 4.12
C GLY A 202 6.45 -24.22 3.09
N LEU A 203 6.23 -22.97 3.51
CA LEU A 203 5.70 -21.93 2.64
C LEU A 203 6.30 -20.56 2.98
N ILE A 204 6.69 -19.83 1.94
CA ILE A 204 7.03 -18.41 2.03
C ILE A 204 6.04 -17.65 1.13
N VAL A 205 5.27 -16.76 1.71
CA VAL A 205 4.38 -15.86 0.99
C VAL A 205 5.01 -14.47 0.95
N MET A 206 5.02 -13.83 -0.21
CA MET A 206 5.44 -12.45 -0.37
C MET A 206 4.31 -11.66 -1.01
N ASP A 207 3.62 -10.84 -0.23
CA ASP A 207 2.57 -9.96 -0.73
C ASP A 207 3.15 -8.64 -1.26
N GLU A 208 2.52 -8.07 -2.29
CA GLU A 208 3.00 -6.89 -3.01
C GLU A 208 4.49 -7.03 -3.42
N GLU A 209 4.84 -8.14 -4.12
CA GLU A 209 6.22 -8.54 -4.40
C GLU A 209 7.05 -7.48 -5.14
N GLN A 210 6.38 -6.58 -5.88
CA GLN A 210 6.99 -5.47 -6.62
C GLN A 210 7.50 -4.33 -5.71
N GLU A 211 7.23 -4.39 -4.40
CA GLU A 211 7.58 -3.29 -3.50
C GLU A 211 9.08 -3.11 -3.32
N ASN A 212 9.54 -1.87 -3.53
CA ASN A 212 10.96 -1.52 -3.38
C ASN A 212 11.53 -1.79 -1.98
N SER A 213 10.67 -1.83 -0.94
CA SER A 213 11.09 -2.11 0.43
C SER A 213 11.66 -3.51 0.64
N TYR A 214 11.44 -4.42 -0.30
CA TYR A 214 12.03 -5.75 -0.30
C TYR A 214 13.52 -5.75 -0.70
N LYS A 215 14.02 -4.69 -1.32
CA LYS A 215 15.46 -4.49 -1.51
C LYS A 215 16.07 -3.82 -0.28
N SER A 216 17.11 -4.43 0.29
CA SER A 216 17.91 -3.83 1.36
C SER A 216 18.89 -2.80 0.81
N GLU A 217 18.80 -1.56 1.27
CA GLU A 217 19.76 -0.51 0.92
C GLU A 217 21.01 -0.54 1.82
N SER A 218 20.87 -1.08 3.04
CA SER A 218 21.98 -1.27 3.98
C SER A 218 22.63 -2.64 3.80
N THR A 219 23.87 -2.76 4.22
CA THR A 219 24.63 -4.02 4.19
C THR A 219 24.09 -5.00 5.23
N PRO A 220 23.87 -6.27 4.86
CA PRO A 220 24.00 -6.87 3.52
C PRO A 220 22.89 -6.42 2.58
N LYS A 221 23.28 -6.02 1.35
CA LYS A 221 22.36 -5.59 0.30
C LYS A 221 21.75 -6.80 -0.41
N TYR A 222 20.63 -7.32 0.11
CA TYR A 222 19.88 -8.44 -0.49
C TYR A 222 18.52 -7.98 -1.01
N HIS A 223 17.94 -8.80 -1.87
CA HIS A 223 16.54 -8.68 -2.28
C HIS A 223 15.74 -9.82 -1.68
N ALA A 224 14.65 -9.52 -0.98
CA ALA A 224 13.88 -10.53 -0.24
C ALA A 224 13.34 -11.64 -1.13
N ARG A 225 12.92 -11.36 -2.37
CA ARG A 225 12.43 -12.37 -3.32
C ARG A 225 13.52 -13.40 -3.65
N GLU A 226 14.70 -12.95 -4.04
CA GLU A 226 15.82 -13.84 -4.38
C GLU A 226 16.26 -14.66 -3.15
N THR A 227 16.34 -14.00 -2.00
CA THR A 227 16.68 -14.68 -0.74
C THR A 227 15.60 -15.68 -0.32
N ALA A 228 14.31 -15.35 -0.51
CA ALA A 228 13.21 -16.27 -0.21
C ALA A 228 13.29 -17.56 -1.04
N MET A 229 13.65 -17.45 -2.32
CA MET A 229 13.84 -18.61 -3.18
C MET A 229 15.00 -19.51 -2.70
N GLU A 230 16.13 -18.92 -2.26
CA GLU A 230 17.26 -19.69 -1.73
C GLU A 230 16.89 -20.33 -0.37
N VAL A 231 16.22 -19.60 0.53
CA VAL A 231 15.70 -20.16 1.79
C VAL A 231 14.73 -21.31 1.50
N ALA A 232 13.82 -21.14 0.54
CA ALA A 232 12.86 -22.16 0.17
C ALA A 232 13.54 -23.45 -0.35
N LYS A 233 14.62 -23.33 -1.12
CA LYS A 233 15.42 -24.49 -1.56
C LYS A 233 16.02 -25.25 -0.38
N LEU A 234 16.60 -24.52 0.60
CA LEU A 234 17.22 -25.12 1.80
C LEU A 234 16.19 -25.93 2.63
N TYR A 235 14.99 -25.38 2.81
CA TYR A 235 13.93 -25.99 3.64
C TYR A 235 12.96 -26.87 2.86
N LYS A 236 13.14 -27.04 1.55
CA LYS A 236 12.18 -27.70 0.67
C LYS A 236 10.77 -27.09 0.83
N ALA A 237 10.70 -25.78 0.81
CA ALA A 237 9.48 -24.99 0.89
C ALA A 237 9.06 -24.48 -0.50
N SER A 238 7.81 -24.06 -0.65
CA SER A 238 7.30 -23.36 -1.81
C SER A 238 7.30 -21.83 -1.58
N VAL A 239 7.38 -21.05 -2.66
CA VAL A 239 7.28 -19.60 -2.60
C VAL A 239 6.05 -19.15 -3.36
N VAL A 240 5.24 -18.27 -2.76
CA VAL A 240 4.09 -17.62 -3.38
C VAL A 240 4.31 -16.13 -3.39
N LEU A 241 4.42 -15.57 -4.59
CA LEU A 241 4.53 -14.15 -4.86
C LEU A 241 3.17 -13.61 -5.26
N GLY A 242 2.70 -12.56 -4.64
CA GLY A 242 1.42 -11.95 -4.98
C GLY A 242 1.53 -10.48 -5.31
N SER A 243 0.87 -10.07 -6.37
CA SER A 243 0.82 -8.68 -6.80
C SER A 243 -0.41 -8.38 -7.66
N ALA A 244 -0.87 -7.13 -7.62
CA ALA A 244 -1.81 -6.60 -8.61
C ALA A 244 -1.07 -6.03 -9.84
N THR A 245 0.17 -5.65 -9.65
CA THR A 245 1.06 -5.07 -10.66
C THR A 245 2.44 -5.71 -10.51
N PRO A 246 2.62 -6.97 -10.91
CA PRO A 246 3.88 -7.68 -10.74
C PRO A 246 5.09 -6.89 -11.21
N SER A 247 6.25 -7.14 -10.59
CA SER A 247 7.50 -6.60 -11.16
C SER A 247 7.77 -7.23 -12.52
N LEU A 248 8.39 -6.47 -13.42
CA LEU A 248 8.71 -6.99 -14.75
C LEU A 248 9.58 -8.24 -14.65
N GLU A 249 10.52 -8.28 -13.71
CA GLU A 249 11.39 -9.43 -13.48
C GLU A 249 10.60 -10.68 -13.07
N ALA A 250 9.62 -10.55 -12.18
CA ALA A 250 8.79 -11.70 -11.77
C ALA A 250 7.89 -12.17 -12.90
N TYR A 251 7.28 -11.25 -13.63
CA TYR A 251 6.40 -11.59 -14.74
C TYR A 251 7.16 -12.17 -15.93
N TYR A 252 8.35 -11.65 -16.24
CA TYR A 252 9.25 -12.20 -17.27
C TYR A 252 9.68 -13.64 -16.93
N ARG A 253 10.10 -13.90 -15.69
CA ARG A 253 10.45 -15.25 -15.23
C ARG A 253 9.26 -16.21 -15.30
N ALA A 254 8.06 -15.72 -15.00
CA ALA A 254 6.84 -16.52 -15.18
C ALA A 254 6.60 -16.85 -16.67
N GLY A 255 6.80 -15.89 -17.57
CA GLY A 255 6.74 -16.11 -19.01
C GLY A 255 7.79 -17.08 -19.55
N LYS A 256 8.95 -17.19 -18.89
CA LYS A 256 10.00 -18.20 -19.19
C LYS A 256 9.75 -19.57 -18.54
N GLY A 257 8.68 -19.72 -17.76
CA GLY A 257 8.36 -20.97 -17.06
C GLY A 257 9.18 -21.24 -15.80
N GLU A 258 9.96 -20.24 -15.30
CA GLU A 258 10.68 -20.35 -14.03
C GLU A 258 9.72 -20.24 -12.84
N TYR A 259 8.64 -19.47 -12.99
CA TYR A 259 7.54 -19.34 -12.03
C TYR A 259 6.24 -19.86 -12.67
N ARG A 260 5.40 -20.48 -11.85
CA ARG A 260 4.05 -20.83 -12.30
C ARG A 260 3.13 -19.64 -12.11
N LEU A 261 2.54 -19.13 -13.20
CA LEU A 261 1.68 -17.95 -13.20
C LEU A 261 0.22 -18.34 -12.99
N PHE A 262 -0.44 -17.63 -12.08
CA PHE A 262 -1.88 -17.70 -11.86
C PHE A 262 -2.50 -16.30 -11.98
N HIS A 263 -3.75 -16.27 -12.44
CA HIS A 263 -4.53 -15.03 -12.54
C HIS A 263 -5.75 -15.07 -11.64
N LEU A 264 -6.02 -13.93 -10.96
CA LEU A 264 -7.27 -13.65 -10.28
C LEU A 264 -7.89 -12.41 -10.94
N THR A 265 -8.88 -12.63 -11.78
CA THR A 265 -9.40 -11.61 -12.69
C THR A 265 -10.64 -10.88 -12.16
N LYS A 266 -11.27 -11.39 -11.09
CA LYS A 266 -12.52 -10.86 -10.54
C LYS A 266 -12.32 -10.27 -9.14
N ARG A 267 -13.05 -9.18 -8.85
CA ARG A 267 -13.15 -8.64 -7.48
C ARG A 267 -14.12 -9.49 -6.65
N LEU A 268 -13.81 -9.72 -5.38
CA LEU A 268 -14.70 -10.47 -4.47
C LEU A 268 -16.00 -9.72 -4.18
N THR A 269 -15.96 -8.39 -4.15
CA THR A 269 -17.14 -7.55 -3.88
C THR A 269 -18.10 -7.44 -5.08
N GLY A 270 -17.76 -8.03 -6.22
CA GLY A 270 -18.56 -7.92 -7.45
C GLY A 270 -18.60 -6.51 -8.05
N GLY A 271 -17.93 -5.53 -7.46
CA GLY A 271 -17.86 -4.15 -7.95
C GLY A 271 -17.01 -4.02 -9.21
N GLU A 272 -17.43 -3.11 -10.10
CA GLU A 272 -16.64 -2.76 -11.28
C GLU A 272 -15.34 -2.04 -10.91
N LEU A 273 -14.38 -2.05 -11.84
CA LEU A 273 -13.17 -1.25 -11.72
C LEU A 273 -13.53 0.24 -11.77
N PRO A 274 -12.80 1.13 -11.04
CA PRO A 274 -13.09 2.56 -11.06
C PRO A 274 -13.01 3.14 -12.47
N THR A 275 -13.92 4.05 -12.79
CA THR A 275 -13.80 4.87 -14.00
C THR A 275 -12.64 5.84 -13.86
N VAL A 276 -11.75 5.87 -14.85
CA VAL A 276 -10.56 6.73 -14.81
C VAL A 276 -10.65 7.84 -15.84
N HIS A 277 -10.46 9.08 -15.37
CA HIS A 277 -10.40 10.27 -16.20
C HIS A 277 -8.95 10.75 -16.29
N THR A 278 -8.33 10.70 -17.47
CA THR A 278 -7.02 11.30 -17.70
C THR A 278 -7.19 12.74 -18.14
N VAL A 279 -6.59 13.67 -17.41
CA VAL A 279 -6.68 15.11 -17.69
C VAL A 279 -5.33 15.66 -18.14
N ASP A 280 -5.30 16.25 -19.33
CA ASP A 280 -4.14 16.95 -19.87
C ASP A 280 -4.01 18.34 -19.24
N LEU A 281 -3.05 18.49 -18.32
CA LEU A 281 -2.77 19.76 -17.67
C LEU A 281 -2.26 20.86 -18.63
N ARG A 282 -1.74 20.49 -19.83
CA ARG A 282 -1.36 21.45 -20.88
C ARG A 282 -2.61 22.10 -21.45
N GLN A 283 -3.67 21.33 -21.66
CA GLN A 283 -4.97 21.82 -22.13
C GLN A 283 -5.65 22.71 -21.07
N GLU A 284 -5.67 22.26 -19.81
CA GLU A 284 -6.18 23.06 -18.68
C GLU A 284 -5.51 24.45 -18.62
N LEU A 285 -4.17 24.50 -18.80
CA LEU A 285 -3.43 25.77 -18.81
C LEU A 285 -3.81 26.67 -20.01
N LYS A 286 -3.95 26.09 -21.21
CA LYS A 286 -4.37 26.82 -22.43
C LYS A 286 -5.75 27.43 -22.27
N GLU A 287 -6.64 26.73 -21.61
CA GLU A 287 -8.01 27.16 -21.32
C GLU A 287 -8.12 28.05 -20.07
N GLY A 288 -6.98 28.48 -19.51
CA GLY A 288 -6.90 29.46 -18.44
C GLY A 288 -6.92 28.89 -17.00
N ASN A 289 -7.06 27.59 -16.82
CA ASN A 289 -6.95 27.00 -15.48
C ASN A 289 -5.47 26.93 -15.04
N ARG A 290 -5.14 27.72 -14.02
CA ARG A 290 -3.81 27.75 -13.40
C ARG A 290 -3.77 27.06 -12.03
N SER A 291 -4.90 26.49 -11.60
CA SER A 291 -5.00 25.74 -10.36
C SER A 291 -4.16 24.46 -10.43
N ILE A 292 -3.78 23.96 -9.24
CA ILE A 292 -3.21 22.60 -9.10
C ILE A 292 -4.28 21.50 -9.28
N PHE A 293 -5.55 21.89 -9.21
CA PHE A 293 -6.69 21.00 -9.43
C PHE A 293 -7.31 21.29 -10.80
N SER A 294 -7.43 20.24 -11.62
CA SER A 294 -8.16 20.34 -12.90
C SER A 294 -9.64 20.58 -12.67
N ARG A 295 -10.32 21.13 -13.65
CA ARG A 295 -11.78 21.38 -13.60
C ARG A 295 -12.55 20.08 -13.34
N LYS A 296 -12.14 18.98 -13.99
CA LYS A 296 -12.77 17.68 -13.77
C LYS A 296 -12.63 17.18 -12.34
N LEU A 297 -11.44 17.34 -11.74
CA LEU A 297 -11.23 16.98 -10.35
C LEU A 297 -12.07 17.84 -9.41
N GLN A 298 -12.15 19.15 -9.65
CA GLN A 298 -12.97 20.07 -8.84
C GLN A 298 -14.48 19.73 -8.94
N GLU A 299 -14.97 19.43 -10.13
CA GLU A 299 -16.35 18.98 -10.36
C GLU A 299 -16.68 17.74 -9.51
N LEU A 300 -15.86 16.70 -9.63
CA LEU A 300 -16.07 15.45 -8.91
C LEU A 300 -15.90 15.59 -7.40
N MET A 301 -14.94 16.41 -6.94
CA MET A 301 -14.79 16.70 -5.51
C MET A 301 -16.01 17.42 -4.93
N THR A 302 -16.55 18.40 -5.64
CA THR A 302 -17.77 19.10 -5.23
C THR A 302 -18.94 18.13 -5.10
N ASP A 303 -19.10 17.23 -6.06
CA ASP A 303 -20.13 16.18 -6.01
C ASP A 303 -19.95 15.25 -4.81
N ARG A 304 -18.72 14.78 -4.56
CA ARG A 304 -18.43 13.86 -3.42
C ARG A 304 -18.64 14.52 -2.07
N LEU A 305 -18.19 15.76 -1.91
CA LEU A 305 -18.39 16.53 -0.67
C LEU A 305 -19.88 16.74 -0.39
N SER A 306 -20.69 17.06 -1.42
CA SER A 306 -22.14 17.23 -1.27
C SER A 306 -22.86 15.94 -0.85
N LYS A 307 -22.31 14.77 -1.21
CA LYS A 307 -22.83 13.44 -0.86
C LYS A 307 -22.26 12.87 0.45
N GLY A 308 -21.37 13.61 1.14
CA GLY A 308 -20.68 13.13 2.34
C GLY A 308 -19.74 11.93 2.09
N GLN A 309 -19.26 11.80 0.86
CA GLN A 309 -18.30 10.76 0.45
C GLN A 309 -16.87 11.25 0.62
N GLN A 310 -15.95 10.31 0.76
CA GLN A 310 -14.54 10.63 0.99
C GLN A 310 -13.72 10.64 -0.29
N THR A 311 -12.70 11.50 -0.30
CA THR A 311 -11.75 11.66 -1.41
C THR A 311 -10.32 11.41 -0.92
N ILE A 312 -9.51 10.77 -1.75
CA ILE A 312 -8.06 10.69 -1.56
C ILE A 312 -7.38 11.56 -2.61
N LEU A 313 -6.51 12.47 -2.18
CA LEU A 313 -5.62 13.24 -3.06
C LEU A 313 -4.20 12.70 -2.95
N PHE A 314 -3.76 12.05 -4.00
CA PHE A 314 -2.45 11.42 -4.08
C PHE A 314 -1.45 12.32 -4.79
N LEU A 315 -0.35 12.66 -4.10
CA LEU A 315 0.80 13.35 -4.67
C LEU A 315 1.96 12.36 -4.83
N ASN A 316 2.34 12.06 -6.05
CA ASN A 316 3.45 11.16 -6.31
C ASN A 316 4.81 11.85 -6.10
N ARG A 317 5.16 12.16 -4.84
CA ARG A 317 6.41 12.83 -4.47
C ARG A 317 7.21 11.96 -3.51
N ARG A 318 8.33 11.40 -3.96
CA ARG A 318 9.43 10.94 -3.08
C ARG A 318 10.65 11.79 -3.39
N GLY A 319 11.19 12.50 -2.39
CA GLY A 319 12.57 12.97 -2.19
C GLY A 319 13.44 13.45 -3.36
N TYR A 320 12.96 13.39 -4.59
CA TYR A 320 13.72 13.83 -5.76
C TYR A 320 13.71 15.35 -5.84
N ALA A 321 14.88 15.93 -6.00
CA ALA A 321 15.02 17.29 -6.45
C ALA A 321 14.12 17.43 -7.70
N GLY A 322 13.17 18.38 -7.66
CA GLY A 322 12.14 18.46 -8.69
C GLY A 322 12.75 18.63 -10.07
N PHE A 323 12.43 17.73 -10.99
CA PHE A 323 12.75 17.96 -12.40
C PHE A 323 12.02 19.20 -12.90
N VAL A 324 12.58 19.83 -13.93
CA VAL A 324 12.01 21.01 -14.55
C VAL A 324 11.37 20.65 -15.87
N SER A 325 10.12 21.05 -16.03
CA SER A 325 9.37 20.84 -17.27
C SER A 325 8.61 22.11 -17.69
N CYS A 326 8.29 22.17 -18.96
CA CYS A 326 7.42 23.19 -19.51
C CYS A 326 5.95 22.78 -19.31
N ARG A 327 5.21 23.57 -18.56
CA ARG A 327 3.77 23.32 -18.31
C ARG A 327 2.90 23.52 -19.55
N ALA A 328 3.39 24.23 -20.57
CA ALA A 328 2.64 24.50 -21.78
C ALA A 328 2.70 23.37 -22.81
N CYS A 329 3.82 22.64 -22.88
CA CYS A 329 4.00 21.57 -23.87
C CYS A 329 4.47 20.23 -23.29
N GLY A 330 4.72 20.14 -21.97
CA GLY A 330 5.17 18.93 -21.32
C GLY A 330 6.68 18.63 -21.47
N GLU A 331 7.43 19.44 -22.22
CA GLU A 331 8.86 19.21 -22.43
C GLU A 331 9.64 19.20 -21.12
N VAL A 332 10.44 18.16 -20.91
CA VAL A 332 11.29 17.98 -19.72
C VAL A 332 12.71 18.42 -20.03
N MET A 333 13.32 19.19 -19.13
CA MET A 333 14.71 19.60 -19.27
C MET A 333 15.62 18.41 -18.98
N LYS A 334 16.22 17.84 -20.02
CA LYS A 334 17.09 16.66 -19.97
C LYS A 334 18.57 16.99 -20.09
N CYS A 335 19.40 16.13 -19.54
CA CYS A 335 20.85 16.20 -19.70
C CYS A 335 21.24 15.75 -21.12
N PRO A 336 22.04 16.55 -21.86
CA PRO A 336 22.44 16.19 -23.23
C PRO A 336 23.38 14.97 -23.29
N HIS A 337 24.00 14.59 -22.19
CA HIS A 337 24.94 13.45 -22.12
C HIS A 337 24.31 12.16 -21.64
N CYS A 338 23.33 12.25 -20.73
CA CYS A 338 22.78 11.08 -20.02
C CYS A 338 21.29 10.84 -20.33
N ASP A 339 20.64 11.74 -21.05
CA ASP A 339 19.19 11.77 -21.34
C ASP A 339 18.28 11.68 -20.09
N VAL A 340 18.83 11.87 -18.90
CA VAL A 340 18.06 11.92 -17.64
C VAL A 340 17.58 13.35 -17.37
N SER A 341 16.47 13.50 -16.62
CA SER A 341 15.96 14.80 -16.25
C SER A 341 16.94 15.58 -15.37
N LEU A 342 17.02 16.90 -15.60
CA LEU A 342 17.84 17.82 -14.81
C LEU A 342 17.06 18.30 -13.59
N SER A 343 17.75 18.39 -12.44
CA SER A 343 17.20 18.86 -11.19
C SER A 343 17.49 20.34 -10.95
N GLU A 344 16.48 21.10 -10.51
CA GLU A 344 16.64 22.51 -10.13
C GLU A 344 17.31 22.64 -8.77
N HIS A 345 18.40 23.41 -8.71
CA HIS A 345 19.10 23.77 -7.50
C HIS A 345 18.98 25.25 -7.19
N LYS A 346 19.39 25.64 -5.98
CA LYS A 346 19.40 27.06 -5.55
C LYS A 346 20.20 27.91 -6.55
N GLY A 347 19.68 29.10 -6.86
CA GLY A 347 20.29 30.03 -7.80
C GLY A 347 19.89 29.81 -9.28
N GLY A 348 18.82 29.03 -9.55
CA GLY A 348 18.31 28.87 -10.92
C GLY A 348 19.23 28.03 -11.82
N ARG A 349 19.95 27.07 -11.24
CA ARG A 349 20.82 26.14 -11.98
C ARG A 349 20.18 24.77 -12.07
N LEU A 350 20.26 24.17 -13.25
CA LEU A 350 19.86 22.79 -13.51
C LEU A 350 21.09 21.89 -13.48
N ILE A 351 21.07 20.80 -12.72
CA ILE A 351 22.20 19.89 -12.51
C ILE A 351 21.79 18.46 -12.83
N CYS A 352 22.64 17.76 -13.58
CA CYS A 352 22.57 16.32 -13.75
C CYS A 352 23.30 15.61 -12.61
N HIS A 353 22.60 14.78 -11.85
CA HIS A 353 23.22 14.03 -10.74
C HIS A 353 24.02 12.79 -11.21
N TYR A 354 23.97 12.46 -12.51
CA TYR A 354 24.75 11.36 -13.08
C TYR A 354 26.16 11.79 -13.49
N CYS A 355 26.25 12.84 -14.31
CA CYS A 355 27.55 13.26 -14.88
C CYS A 355 28.01 14.65 -14.39
N GLY A 356 27.26 15.34 -13.53
CA GLY A 356 27.58 16.66 -13.04
C GLY A 356 27.34 17.80 -14.05
N TYR A 357 26.78 17.52 -15.24
CA TYR A 357 26.45 18.56 -16.20
C TYR A 357 25.58 19.63 -15.58
N THR A 358 25.87 20.89 -15.86
CA THR A 358 25.15 22.03 -15.29
C THR A 358 24.80 23.04 -16.35
N GLN A 359 23.57 23.55 -16.34
CA GLN A 359 23.12 24.66 -17.16
C GLN A 359 22.24 25.64 -16.37
N PRO A 360 22.10 26.89 -16.78
CA PRO A 360 21.13 27.79 -16.19
C PRO A 360 19.70 27.34 -16.51
N LEU A 361 18.75 27.67 -15.64
CA LEU A 361 17.33 27.51 -15.92
C LEU A 361 16.95 28.38 -17.12
N PRO A 362 16.46 27.83 -18.25
CA PRO A 362 16.08 28.61 -19.39
C PRO A 362 14.88 29.51 -19.05
N LYS A 363 14.90 30.75 -19.52
CA LYS A 363 13.80 31.70 -19.35
C LYS A 363 12.57 31.35 -20.19
N LEU A 364 12.81 30.72 -21.34
CA LEU A 364 11.79 30.28 -22.29
C LEU A 364 12.01 28.81 -22.63
N CYS A 365 10.92 28.10 -22.88
CA CYS A 365 11.00 26.70 -23.29
C CYS A 365 11.73 26.56 -24.63
N PRO A 366 12.76 25.73 -24.73
CA PRO A 366 13.50 25.55 -25.98
C PRO A 366 12.64 24.95 -27.09
N LYS A 367 11.55 24.22 -26.74
CA LYS A 367 10.65 23.58 -27.71
C LYS A 367 9.51 24.49 -28.20
N CYS A 368 8.82 25.18 -27.27
CA CYS A 368 7.60 25.91 -27.60
C CYS A 368 7.66 27.42 -27.29
N GLY A 369 8.79 27.96 -26.81
CA GLY A 369 8.94 29.37 -26.45
C GLY A 369 8.16 29.85 -25.23
N SER A 370 7.43 28.99 -24.54
CA SER A 370 6.64 29.38 -23.38
C SER A 370 7.50 29.75 -22.17
N LYS A 371 7.04 30.74 -21.40
CA LYS A 371 7.66 31.14 -20.12
C LYS A 371 7.31 30.22 -18.93
N TYR A 372 6.43 29.26 -19.10
CA TYR A 372 5.97 28.38 -18.03
C TYR A 372 6.90 27.16 -17.82
N ILE A 373 8.18 27.42 -17.65
CA ILE A 373 9.19 26.42 -17.27
C ILE A 373 9.38 26.48 -15.76
N LEU A 374 8.95 25.45 -15.07
CA LEU A 374 9.01 25.39 -13.61
C LEU A 374 9.18 23.95 -13.12
N GLY A 375 9.89 23.78 -12.00
CA GLY A 375 9.81 22.55 -11.21
C GLY A 375 8.44 22.44 -10.55
N PHE A 376 7.97 21.23 -10.34
CA PHE A 376 6.77 21.02 -9.53
C PHE A 376 7.14 21.21 -8.05
N LYS A 377 6.70 22.33 -7.46
CA LYS A 377 7.08 22.72 -6.09
C LYS A 377 5.96 22.48 -5.05
N ALA A 378 4.74 22.13 -5.48
CA ALA A 378 3.65 21.92 -4.55
C ALA A 378 3.93 20.74 -3.61
N GLY A 379 3.90 21.01 -2.31
CA GLY A 379 3.91 19.99 -1.26
C GLY A 379 2.49 19.70 -0.78
N THR A 380 2.35 18.68 0.05
CA THR A 380 1.07 18.27 0.66
C THR A 380 0.42 19.41 1.45
N GLN A 381 1.23 20.26 2.13
CA GLN A 381 0.74 21.46 2.83
C GLN A 381 0.09 22.46 1.88
N GLN A 382 0.76 22.79 0.76
CA GLN A 382 0.20 23.74 -0.22
C GLN A 382 -1.07 23.23 -0.88
N ILE A 383 -1.16 21.88 -1.07
CA ILE A 383 -2.37 21.23 -1.58
C ILE A 383 -3.51 21.41 -0.56
N GLU A 384 -3.22 21.18 0.71
CA GLU A 384 -4.18 21.36 1.80
C GLU A 384 -4.69 22.80 1.90
N ASP A 385 -3.78 23.78 1.86
CA ASP A 385 -4.11 25.21 1.94
C ASP A 385 -5.01 25.61 0.76
N LYS A 386 -4.66 25.21 -0.46
CA LYS A 386 -5.46 25.46 -1.66
C LYS A 386 -6.82 24.78 -1.63
N LEU A 387 -6.90 23.60 -1.04
CA LEU A 387 -8.17 22.87 -0.88
C LEU A 387 -9.10 23.62 0.07
N LYS A 388 -8.59 24.12 1.20
CA LYS A 388 -9.36 24.91 2.18
C LYS A 388 -9.81 26.25 1.61
N GLU A 389 -9.02 26.85 0.71
CA GLU A 389 -9.46 28.05 -0.04
C GLU A 389 -10.65 27.75 -0.96
N LEU A 390 -10.62 26.62 -1.68
CA LEU A 390 -11.67 26.26 -2.65
C LEU A 390 -12.94 25.73 -1.99
N TYR A 391 -12.79 25.04 -0.86
CA TYR A 391 -13.88 24.39 -0.14
C TYR A 391 -13.85 24.79 1.34
N PRO A 392 -14.38 25.97 1.70
CA PRO A 392 -14.45 26.38 3.09
C PRO A 392 -15.20 25.37 3.96
N GLY A 393 -14.58 24.99 5.09
CA GLY A 393 -15.14 24.01 6.02
C GLY A 393 -14.84 22.54 5.69
N VAL A 394 -14.12 22.22 4.61
CA VAL A 394 -13.67 20.85 4.32
C VAL A 394 -12.73 20.34 5.42
N ARG A 395 -13.00 19.14 5.91
CA ARG A 395 -12.17 18.47 6.91
C ARG A 395 -11.08 17.69 6.19
N THR A 396 -9.83 18.04 6.45
CA THR A 396 -8.67 17.42 5.79
C THR A 396 -7.80 16.68 6.79
N LEU A 397 -7.20 15.58 6.34
CA LEU A 397 -6.09 14.91 7.00
C LEU A 397 -4.92 14.83 6.04
N ARG A 398 -3.71 15.00 6.57
CA ARG A 398 -2.49 14.94 5.79
C ARG A 398 -1.60 13.80 6.27
N MET A 399 -1.09 13.02 5.30
CA MET A 399 -0.20 11.89 5.55
C MET A 399 1.05 12.00 4.68
N ASP A 400 2.11 12.51 5.25
CA ASP A 400 3.43 12.65 4.65
C ASP A 400 4.53 12.38 5.68
N ALA A 401 5.80 12.48 5.26
CA ALA A 401 6.94 12.22 6.14
C ALA A 401 6.99 13.16 7.36
N ASP A 402 6.42 14.35 7.27
CA ASP A 402 6.41 15.30 8.38
C ASP A 402 5.34 14.97 9.42
N THR A 403 4.16 14.55 8.96
CA THR A 403 3.03 14.20 9.85
C THR A 403 3.13 12.81 10.46
N THR A 404 4.00 11.96 9.93
CA THR A 404 4.16 10.55 10.35
C THR A 404 5.48 10.27 11.08
N ARG A 405 6.15 11.29 11.62
CA ARG A 405 7.45 11.14 12.32
C ARG A 405 7.35 10.43 13.66
N THR A 406 6.24 10.57 14.38
CA THR A 406 6.08 9.94 15.69
C THR A 406 5.51 8.54 15.55
N LYS A 407 5.95 7.65 16.46
CA LYS A 407 5.38 6.32 16.59
C LYS A 407 3.86 6.46 16.74
N ASP A 408 3.10 5.66 16.02
CA ASP A 408 1.63 5.63 16.02
C ASP A 408 0.90 6.79 15.29
N SER A 409 1.59 7.85 14.84
CA SER A 409 0.92 8.95 14.11
C SER A 409 0.28 8.48 12.79
N TYR A 410 0.95 7.53 12.12
CA TYR A 410 0.45 6.91 10.90
C TYR A 410 -0.91 6.24 11.11
N GLU A 411 -1.02 5.40 12.12
CA GLU A 411 -2.24 4.66 12.41
C GLU A 411 -3.38 5.54 12.94
N LYS A 412 -3.03 6.59 13.69
CA LYS A 412 -4.00 7.59 14.15
C LYS A 412 -4.67 8.31 12.99
N ILE A 413 -3.89 8.76 11.99
CA ILE A 413 -4.41 9.43 10.79
C ILE A 413 -5.34 8.49 10.02
N LEU A 414 -4.94 7.24 9.82
CA LEU A 414 -5.73 6.27 9.09
C LEU A 414 -7.03 5.91 9.82
N SER A 415 -6.95 5.72 11.13
CA SER A 415 -8.14 5.45 11.96
C SER A 415 -9.11 6.62 11.93
N ALA A 416 -8.63 7.85 12.07
CA ALA A 416 -9.45 9.05 11.98
C ALA A 416 -10.15 9.17 10.62
N PHE A 417 -9.42 8.91 9.52
CA PHE A 417 -10.01 8.93 8.19
C PHE A 417 -11.05 7.81 8.00
N SER A 418 -10.73 6.59 8.41
CA SER A 418 -11.65 5.45 8.33
C SER A 418 -12.94 5.68 9.10
N ASN A 419 -12.86 6.37 10.25
CA ASN A 419 -14.02 6.73 11.07
C ASN A 419 -14.85 7.90 10.49
N GLY A 420 -14.41 8.53 9.40
CA GLY A 420 -15.12 9.65 8.78
C GLY A 420 -14.89 11.00 9.48
N GLU A 421 -13.79 11.14 10.23
CA GLU A 421 -13.42 12.41 10.89
C GLU A 421 -12.91 13.44 9.87
N ALA A 422 -12.59 13.02 8.64
CA ALA A 422 -12.21 13.89 7.54
C ALA A 422 -12.86 13.48 6.22
N ASP A 423 -13.04 14.45 5.35
CA ASP A 423 -13.64 14.31 4.03
C ASP A 423 -12.56 14.02 2.97
N VAL A 424 -11.36 14.58 3.16
CA VAL A 424 -10.24 14.45 2.22
C VAL A 424 -8.97 14.03 2.94
N LEU A 425 -8.36 12.95 2.44
CA LEU A 425 -7.02 12.49 2.84
C LEU A 425 -6.02 12.92 1.77
N ILE A 426 -5.04 13.74 2.14
CA ILE A 426 -3.98 14.24 1.27
C ILE A 426 -2.68 13.53 1.64
N GLY A 427 -1.99 12.94 0.68
CA GLY A 427 -0.71 12.34 1.03
C GLY A 427 0.10 11.82 -0.14
N THR A 428 1.22 11.19 0.21
CA THR A 428 2.14 10.59 -0.72
C THR A 428 1.92 9.07 -0.82
N GLN A 429 2.90 8.31 -1.27
CA GLN A 429 2.80 6.86 -1.50
C GLN A 429 2.27 6.05 -0.30
N MET A 430 2.32 6.62 0.91
CA MET A 430 1.86 5.94 2.12
C MET A 430 0.34 5.71 2.14
N ILE A 431 -0.45 6.61 1.50
CA ILE A 431 -1.92 6.52 1.52
C ILE A 431 -2.51 5.50 0.54
N VAL A 432 -1.71 5.06 -0.43
CA VAL A 432 -2.17 4.10 -1.45
C VAL A 432 -1.95 2.64 -1.07
N LYS A 433 -1.36 2.38 0.11
CA LYS A 433 -0.96 1.03 0.55
C LYS A 433 -1.74 0.56 1.78
N GLY A 434 -2.12 -0.71 1.78
CA GLY A 434 -2.52 -1.46 2.97
C GLY A 434 -3.86 -1.13 3.63
N HIS A 435 -4.69 -0.23 3.08
CA HIS A 435 -5.94 0.19 3.74
C HIS A 435 -7.15 0.10 2.83
N ASP A 436 -8.27 -0.28 3.42
CA ASP A 436 -9.58 -0.24 2.78
C ASP A 436 -10.43 0.87 3.40
N PHE A 437 -10.86 1.82 2.55
CA PHE A 437 -11.74 2.91 2.92
C PHE A 437 -13.03 2.81 2.12
N PRO A 438 -14.08 2.17 2.64
CA PRO A 438 -15.31 1.91 1.89
C PRO A 438 -16.05 3.18 1.42
N LYS A 439 -15.84 4.32 2.09
CA LYS A 439 -16.45 5.60 1.76
C LYS A 439 -15.67 6.39 0.71
N VAL A 440 -14.47 5.94 0.32
CA VAL A 440 -13.66 6.61 -0.71
C VAL A 440 -14.19 6.24 -2.08
N THR A 441 -14.81 7.20 -2.74
CA THR A 441 -15.37 7.07 -4.09
C THR A 441 -14.61 7.88 -5.13
N LEU A 442 -13.70 8.78 -4.71
CA LEU A 442 -12.87 9.58 -5.60
C LEU A 442 -11.39 9.51 -5.21
N VAL A 443 -10.54 9.32 -6.20
CA VAL A 443 -9.09 9.44 -6.07
C VAL A 443 -8.57 10.45 -7.08
N GLY A 444 -7.98 11.55 -6.59
CA GLY A 444 -7.29 12.54 -7.42
C GLY A 444 -5.79 12.32 -7.38
N ILE A 445 -5.18 12.01 -8.52
CA ILE A 445 -3.73 11.85 -8.68
C ILE A 445 -3.16 13.15 -9.23
N LEU A 446 -2.42 13.85 -8.38
CA LEU A 446 -1.83 15.15 -8.70
C LEU A 446 -0.41 14.95 -9.26
N ALA A 447 -0.13 15.44 -10.45
CA ALA A 447 1.19 15.37 -11.10
C ALA A 447 1.72 13.92 -11.23
N ALA A 448 1.04 13.09 -12.03
CA ALA A 448 1.44 11.72 -12.33
C ALA A 448 2.85 11.61 -12.93
N ASP A 449 3.31 12.66 -13.62
CA ASP A 449 4.61 12.74 -14.28
C ASP A 449 5.82 12.73 -13.34
N LEU A 450 5.63 12.99 -12.05
CA LEU A 450 6.75 13.12 -11.11
C LEU A 450 7.60 11.85 -11.01
N SER A 451 7.02 10.69 -11.16
CA SER A 451 7.76 9.43 -11.17
C SER A 451 8.29 9.02 -12.53
N LEU A 452 7.61 9.41 -13.62
CA LEU A 452 8.07 9.13 -14.99
C LEU A 452 9.43 9.76 -15.30
N ASN A 453 9.66 10.93 -14.74
CA ASN A 453 10.89 11.69 -14.98
C ASN A 453 11.95 11.44 -13.90
N ALA A 454 11.89 10.33 -13.18
CA ALA A 454 12.97 9.89 -12.30
C ALA A 454 14.15 9.39 -13.14
N SER A 455 15.39 9.63 -12.64
CA SER A 455 16.60 9.14 -13.28
C SER A 455 16.81 7.63 -12.98
N ASP A 456 15.88 6.81 -13.43
CA ASP A 456 15.89 5.35 -13.18
C ASP A 456 15.17 4.66 -14.35
N TYR A 457 15.77 3.61 -14.91
CA TYR A 457 15.18 2.85 -16.02
C TYR A 457 13.83 2.22 -15.66
N ARG A 458 13.55 2.03 -14.37
CA ARG A 458 12.26 1.54 -13.85
C ARG A 458 11.22 2.64 -13.64
N ALA A 459 11.46 3.86 -14.12
CA ALA A 459 10.55 4.97 -13.88
C ALA A 459 9.15 4.73 -14.45
N GLY A 460 9.04 4.15 -15.65
CA GLY A 460 7.78 3.74 -16.28
C GLY A 460 7.05 2.71 -15.44
N GLU A 461 7.72 1.63 -15.05
CA GLU A 461 7.18 0.56 -14.21
C GLU A 461 6.65 1.08 -12.87
N ARG A 462 7.46 1.87 -12.16
CA ARG A 462 7.06 2.46 -10.88
C ARG A 462 5.87 3.39 -11.00
N THR A 463 5.80 4.15 -12.09
CA THR A 463 4.68 5.04 -12.35
C THR A 463 3.41 4.24 -12.59
N PHE A 464 3.45 3.25 -13.46
CA PHE A 464 2.33 2.36 -13.73
C PHE A 464 1.82 1.71 -12.42
N GLN A 465 2.72 1.13 -11.63
CA GLN A 465 2.38 0.47 -10.37
C GLN A 465 1.71 1.43 -9.37
N LEU A 466 2.27 2.62 -9.19
CA LEU A 466 1.72 3.62 -8.27
C LEU A 466 0.37 4.17 -8.72
N LEU A 467 0.21 4.44 -10.01
CA LEU A 467 -1.06 4.93 -10.56
C LEU A 467 -2.15 3.87 -10.44
N THR A 468 -1.86 2.62 -10.81
CA THR A 468 -2.81 1.50 -10.71
C THR A 468 -3.20 1.23 -9.26
N GLN A 469 -2.25 1.26 -8.33
CA GLN A 469 -2.54 1.12 -6.90
C GLN A 469 -3.41 2.27 -6.38
N ALA A 470 -3.12 3.51 -6.78
CA ALA A 470 -3.90 4.68 -6.37
C ALA A 470 -5.32 4.63 -6.93
N VAL A 471 -5.48 4.37 -8.22
CA VAL A 471 -6.78 4.16 -8.88
C VAL A 471 -7.57 3.07 -8.16
N GLY A 472 -6.94 1.95 -7.85
CA GLY A 472 -7.55 0.82 -7.14
C GLY A 472 -8.04 1.12 -5.73
N ARG A 473 -7.83 2.33 -5.18
CA ARG A 473 -8.41 2.75 -3.89
C ARG A 473 -9.83 3.29 -4.00
N ALA A 474 -10.22 3.76 -5.17
CA ALA A 474 -11.58 4.24 -5.39
C ALA A 474 -12.58 3.07 -5.49
N GLY A 475 -13.75 3.22 -4.89
CA GLY A 475 -14.86 2.29 -5.06
C GLY A 475 -14.62 0.89 -4.49
N ARG A 476 -14.00 0.78 -3.33
CA ARG A 476 -13.83 -0.50 -2.63
C ARG A 476 -15.05 -0.92 -1.80
N GLY A 477 -15.96 0.01 -1.57
CA GLY A 477 -17.24 -0.25 -0.96
C GLY A 477 -18.32 -0.64 -1.99
N VAL A 478 -19.57 -0.41 -1.63
CA VAL A 478 -20.74 -0.68 -2.49
C VAL A 478 -20.88 0.37 -3.59
N LEU A 479 -20.36 1.58 -3.37
CA LEU A 479 -20.49 2.69 -4.31
C LEU A 479 -19.42 2.60 -5.40
N PRO A 480 -19.77 2.96 -6.66
CA PRO A 480 -18.80 3.01 -7.75
C PRO A 480 -17.73 4.06 -7.48
N GLY A 481 -16.50 3.77 -7.89
CA GLY A 481 -15.37 4.65 -7.73
C GLY A 481 -14.99 5.37 -9.01
N GLU A 482 -14.44 6.58 -8.85
CA GLU A 482 -13.84 7.33 -9.94
C GLU A 482 -12.40 7.76 -9.57
N ALA A 483 -11.53 7.86 -10.57
CA ALA A 483 -10.19 8.40 -10.39
C ALA A 483 -9.88 9.46 -11.45
N VAL A 484 -9.13 10.48 -11.06
CA VAL A 484 -8.66 11.52 -11.97
C VAL A 484 -7.13 11.52 -11.98
N ILE A 485 -6.53 11.23 -13.12
CA ILE A 485 -5.08 11.30 -13.32
C ILE A 485 -4.75 12.63 -14.01
N GLN A 486 -4.10 13.54 -13.30
CA GLN A 486 -3.64 14.81 -13.84
C GLN A 486 -2.19 14.68 -14.31
N THR A 487 -1.92 14.99 -15.60
CA THR A 487 -0.62 14.76 -16.21
C THR A 487 -0.31 15.80 -17.31
N TYR A 488 0.97 16.04 -17.55
CA TYR A 488 1.48 16.79 -18.73
C TYR A 488 1.85 15.86 -19.89
N GLN A 489 1.78 14.53 -19.70
CA GLN A 489 2.13 13.50 -20.67
C GLN A 489 1.01 12.46 -20.81
N PRO A 490 -0.22 12.86 -21.22
CA PRO A 490 -1.38 11.97 -21.24
C PRO A 490 -1.21 10.76 -22.19
N ASP A 491 -0.35 10.91 -23.19
CA ASP A 491 -0.14 9.88 -24.22
C ASP A 491 0.96 8.87 -23.85
N HIS A 492 1.61 9.03 -22.69
CA HIS A 492 2.67 8.12 -22.26
C HIS A 492 2.07 6.74 -21.89
N TYR A 493 2.64 5.66 -22.45
CA TYR A 493 2.11 4.28 -22.28
C TYR A 493 1.88 3.89 -20.80
N ALA A 494 2.79 4.26 -19.88
CA ALA A 494 2.62 3.96 -18.47
C ALA A 494 1.38 4.65 -17.85
N ILE A 495 0.96 5.80 -18.38
CA ILE A 495 -0.23 6.53 -17.93
C ILE A 495 -1.47 5.95 -18.60
N THR A 496 -1.45 5.73 -19.91
CA THR A 496 -2.60 5.18 -20.65
C THR A 496 -2.96 3.77 -20.19
N CYS A 497 -1.95 2.91 -20.02
CA CYS A 497 -2.16 1.56 -19.50
C CYS A 497 -2.63 1.56 -18.04
N ALA A 498 -2.12 2.48 -17.18
CA ALA A 498 -2.59 2.60 -15.80
C ALA A 498 -4.05 3.09 -15.73
N ALA A 499 -4.43 4.03 -16.61
CA ALA A 499 -5.81 4.49 -16.72
C ALA A 499 -6.76 3.37 -17.19
N ALA A 500 -6.32 2.54 -18.13
CA ALA A 500 -7.04 1.36 -18.59
C ALA A 500 -6.95 0.18 -17.60
N GLN A 501 -6.08 0.26 -16.57
CA GLN A 501 -5.75 -0.82 -15.64
C GLN A 501 -5.28 -2.10 -16.37
N ASP A 502 -4.59 -1.91 -17.51
CA ASP A 502 -4.10 -2.98 -18.39
C ASP A 502 -2.60 -3.23 -18.15
N TYR A 503 -2.32 -4.20 -17.28
CA TYR A 503 -0.95 -4.62 -16.99
C TYR A 503 -0.29 -5.32 -18.19
N LYS A 504 -1.06 -6.07 -19.00
CA LYS A 504 -0.50 -6.83 -20.10
C LYS A 504 0.08 -5.92 -21.17
N SER A 505 -0.70 -4.94 -21.64
CA SER A 505 -0.23 -3.94 -22.60
C SER A 505 0.94 -3.12 -22.05
N PHE A 506 0.88 -2.76 -20.76
CA PHE A 506 2.02 -2.08 -20.11
C PHE A 506 3.29 -2.95 -20.15
N TYR A 507 3.19 -4.23 -19.82
CA TYR A 507 4.33 -5.15 -19.81
C TYR A 507 4.94 -5.29 -21.22
N GLU A 508 4.11 -5.46 -22.25
CA GLU A 508 4.56 -5.60 -23.64
C GLU A 508 5.34 -4.38 -24.14
N GLU A 509 4.89 -3.17 -23.83
CA GLU A 509 5.57 -1.92 -24.18
C GLU A 509 6.87 -1.72 -23.38
N GLU A 510 6.82 -1.90 -22.07
CA GLU A 510 7.97 -1.67 -21.18
C GLU A 510 9.09 -2.70 -21.43
N ILE A 511 8.76 -3.99 -21.67
CA ILE A 511 9.78 -5.01 -21.92
C ILE A 511 10.50 -4.75 -23.23
N LEU A 512 9.77 -4.34 -24.28
CA LEU A 512 10.35 -3.97 -25.57
C LEU A 512 11.31 -2.78 -25.42
N TYR A 513 10.90 -1.75 -24.66
CA TYR A 513 11.76 -0.61 -24.37
C TYR A 513 13.06 -1.03 -23.66
N ARG A 514 12.98 -1.93 -22.67
CA ARG A 514 14.16 -2.43 -21.94
C ARG A 514 15.08 -3.25 -22.83
N GLU A 515 14.53 -4.14 -23.65
CA GLU A 515 15.30 -4.95 -24.60
C GLU A 515 16.06 -4.06 -25.59
N LEU A 516 15.40 -3.06 -26.19
CA LEU A 516 16.02 -2.10 -27.11
C LEU A 516 17.09 -1.24 -26.44
N SER A 517 16.93 -0.93 -25.17
CA SER A 517 17.86 -0.11 -24.38
C SER A 517 18.95 -0.92 -23.67
N GLY A 518 18.94 -2.25 -23.75
CA GLY A 518 19.89 -3.13 -23.09
C GLY A 518 19.72 -3.18 -21.55
N TYR A 519 18.51 -2.90 -21.03
CA TYR A 519 18.18 -3.00 -19.61
C TYR A 519 17.60 -4.37 -19.24
N PRO A 520 17.82 -4.85 -18.00
CA PRO A 520 17.15 -6.05 -17.52
C PRO A 520 15.62 -5.88 -17.44
N PRO A 521 14.84 -6.98 -17.44
CA PRO A 521 15.15 -8.29 -16.90
C PRO A 521 16.12 -9.07 -17.69
#